data_533e30db638b97109eabf392c5902a74
#
_entry.id   533e30db638b97109eabf392c5902a74
#
_cell.length_a   1.000
_cell.length_b   1.000
_cell.length_c   1.000
_cell.angle_alpha   90.00
_cell.angle_beta   90.00
_cell.angle_gamma   90.00
#
_symmetry.space_group_name_H-M   'P 1'
#
loop_
_entity.id
_entity.type
_entity.pdbx_description
1 polymer ?
#
loop_
_entity_poly.entity_id
_entity_poly.type
_entity_poly.pdbx_seq_one_letter_code
_entity_poly.pdbx_strand_id
1 'polypeptide(L)'
;MSFGRHWRDATLKRHDDTWIAKLPVANVEDYVFAFATIRYKGDIVISSDFTAAIPSHLGKAVATDTKADSLSGEAALWSNVAPVEGVGGVAGIRPLDNRRGTTCNAFNDPKWKAPKGAALSFKFYCTQPQTLVLDAGANFKKTLSITASNDWQTMTIPASQVRWGGDQHPLKDWSEVAAITFKPAANQDITKVIFADIKWSTTNAVNP
;
A
#
# COMPACT_ATOMS: atom_id res chain seq x y z
N MET A 1 -9.98 -13.52 -10.08
CA MET A 1 -9.33 -12.55 -9.18
C MET A 1 -8.93 -11.35 -10.02
N SER A 2 -9.47 -10.17 -9.75
CA SER A 2 -9.05 -8.94 -10.41
C SER A 2 -7.78 -8.47 -9.70
N PHE A 3 -6.63 -8.65 -10.33
CA PHE A 3 -5.40 -8.01 -9.88
C PHE A 3 -5.54 -6.51 -10.17
N GLY A 4 -5.56 -5.68 -9.13
CA GLY A 4 -5.56 -4.24 -9.30
C GLY A 4 -4.31 -3.83 -10.07
N ARG A 5 -4.48 -3.37 -11.31
CA ARG A 5 -3.39 -2.79 -12.10
C ARG A 5 -3.26 -1.34 -11.68
N HIS A 6 -2.12 -0.97 -11.15
CA HIS A 6 -1.83 0.41 -10.80
C HIS A 6 -1.09 1.08 -11.95
N TRP A 7 -1.78 2.02 -12.60
CA TRP A 7 -1.19 2.83 -13.65
C TRP A 7 -0.47 4.02 -13.05
N ARG A 8 0.68 4.36 -13.63
CA ARG A 8 1.51 5.50 -13.23
C ARG A 8 1.87 6.30 -14.45
N ASP A 9 1.91 7.61 -14.27
CA ASP A 9 2.41 8.50 -15.30
C ASP A 9 3.94 8.42 -15.36
N ALA A 10 4.48 8.30 -16.59
CA ALA A 10 5.91 8.34 -16.82
C ALA A 10 6.36 9.76 -17.14
N THR A 11 7.54 10.14 -16.67
CA THR A 11 8.14 11.42 -17.04
C THR A 11 8.58 11.38 -18.52
N LEU A 12 7.98 12.25 -19.33
CA LEU A 12 8.27 12.37 -20.75
C LEU A 12 9.30 13.48 -20.99
N LYS A 13 10.26 13.20 -21.86
CA LYS A 13 11.19 14.19 -22.41
C LYS A 13 11.11 14.18 -23.92
N ARG A 14 10.98 15.34 -24.53
CA ARG A 14 11.06 15.47 -25.98
C ARG A 14 12.54 15.41 -26.42
N HIS A 15 12.81 14.64 -27.42
CA HIS A 15 14.10 14.56 -28.11
C HIS A 15 13.81 14.60 -29.62
N ASP A 16 14.09 15.73 -30.23
CA ASP A 16 13.74 16.06 -31.63
C ASP A 16 12.23 15.84 -31.89
N ASP A 17 11.88 14.94 -32.80
CA ASP A 17 10.49 14.61 -33.14
C ASP A 17 9.95 13.39 -32.37
N THR A 18 10.69 12.89 -31.39
CA THR A 18 10.30 11.77 -30.56
C THR A 18 10.11 12.15 -29.09
N TRP A 19 9.31 11.34 -28.40
CA TRP A 19 9.16 11.44 -26.94
C TRP A 19 9.77 10.22 -26.29
N ILE A 20 10.61 10.44 -25.30
CA ILE A 20 11.25 9.39 -24.52
C ILE A 20 10.65 9.37 -23.13
N ALA A 21 10.12 8.22 -22.72
CA ALA A 21 9.64 7.98 -21.36
C ALA A 21 10.68 7.15 -20.59
N LYS A 22 10.97 7.57 -19.36
CA LYS A 22 11.66 6.72 -18.39
C LYS A 22 10.62 6.03 -17.53
N LEU A 23 10.57 4.71 -17.59
CA LEU A 23 9.68 3.90 -16.78
C LEU A 23 10.46 3.38 -15.57
N PRO A 24 10.20 3.90 -14.35
CA PRO A 24 10.78 3.32 -13.15
C PRO A 24 10.17 1.93 -12.95
N VAL A 25 11.01 0.93 -12.72
CA VAL A 25 10.59 -0.45 -12.50
C VAL A 25 11.09 -0.92 -11.13
N ALA A 26 10.20 -1.56 -10.37
CA ALA A 26 10.54 -2.10 -9.06
C ALA A 26 11.23 -3.47 -9.16
N ASN A 27 10.93 -4.21 -10.20
CA ASN A 27 11.54 -5.51 -10.52
C ASN A 27 11.75 -5.63 -12.02
N VAL A 28 12.95 -6.02 -12.44
CA VAL A 28 13.31 -6.14 -13.85
C VAL A 28 12.83 -7.44 -14.49
N GLU A 29 12.42 -8.41 -13.70
CA GLU A 29 11.91 -9.72 -14.15
C GLU A 29 10.38 -9.75 -14.30
N ASP A 30 9.67 -8.69 -13.87
CA ASP A 30 8.23 -8.60 -14.01
C ASP A 30 7.84 -7.90 -15.31
N TYR A 31 6.65 -8.25 -15.84
CA TYR A 31 6.10 -7.57 -17.01
C TYR A 31 5.81 -6.11 -16.70
N VAL A 32 6.32 -5.23 -17.55
CA VAL A 32 5.94 -3.82 -17.60
C VAL A 32 5.00 -3.61 -18.78
N PHE A 33 3.86 -2.98 -18.51
CA PHE A 33 2.88 -2.60 -19.51
C PHE A 33 2.96 -1.10 -19.72
N ALA A 34 3.01 -0.65 -20.95
CA ALA A 34 3.04 0.78 -21.28
C ALA A 34 2.09 1.09 -22.43
N PHE A 35 1.51 2.28 -22.38
CA PHE A 35 0.79 2.90 -23.48
C PHE A 35 0.96 4.42 -23.38
N ALA A 36 0.81 5.11 -24.49
CA ALA A 36 0.84 6.56 -24.57
C ALA A 36 -0.57 7.11 -24.75
N THR A 37 -0.87 8.22 -24.10
CA THR A 37 -2.13 8.94 -24.27
C THR A 37 -1.82 10.38 -24.69
N ILE A 38 -2.43 10.82 -25.79
CA ILE A 38 -2.31 12.19 -26.29
C ILE A 38 -3.66 12.88 -26.12
N ARG A 39 -3.64 14.06 -25.50
CA ARG A 39 -4.81 14.93 -25.37
C ARG A 39 -4.69 16.09 -26.34
N TYR A 40 -5.68 16.27 -27.18
CA TYR A 40 -5.80 17.40 -28.10
C TYR A 40 -6.73 18.46 -27.55
N LYS A 41 -6.68 19.64 -28.14
CA LYS A 41 -7.71 20.68 -27.87
C LYS A 41 -9.09 20.13 -28.18
N GLY A 42 -10.09 20.41 -27.30
CA GLY A 42 -11.46 19.92 -27.47
C GLY A 42 -11.73 18.56 -26.85
N ASP A 43 -10.96 18.19 -25.82
CA ASP A 43 -11.12 16.96 -25.02
C ASP A 43 -11.02 15.64 -25.79
N ILE A 44 -10.44 15.67 -26.98
CA ILE A 44 -10.15 14.46 -27.73
C ILE A 44 -8.94 13.78 -27.11
N VAL A 45 -9.11 12.50 -26.75
CA VAL A 45 -8.06 11.67 -26.14
C VAL A 45 -7.83 10.46 -27.05
N ILE A 46 -6.59 10.26 -27.47
CA ILE A 46 -6.18 9.11 -28.27
C ILE A 46 -5.09 8.36 -27.49
N SER A 47 -5.28 7.06 -27.35
CA SER A 47 -4.28 6.18 -26.72
C SER A 47 -3.69 5.22 -27.75
N SER A 48 -2.41 4.92 -27.60
CA SER A 48 -1.76 3.85 -28.36
C SER A 48 -2.23 2.47 -27.89
N ASP A 49 -1.88 1.45 -28.62
CA ASP A 49 -1.96 0.07 -28.15
C ASP A 49 -1.04 -0.17 -26.94
N PHE A 50 -1.34 -1.22 -26.20
CA PHE A 50 -0.49 -1.67 -25.11
C PHE A 50 0.76 -2.35 -25.63
N THR A 51 1.89 -1.98 -25.03
CA THR A 51 3.13 -2.72 -25.17
C THR A 51 3.45 -3.40 -23.85
N ALA A 52 3.84 -4.67 -23.89
CA ALA A 52 4.27 -5.43 -22.74
C ALA A 52 5.68 -5.98 -22.95
N ALA A 53 6.54 -5.83 -21.96
CA ALA A 53 7.89 -6.35 -22.00
C ALA A 53 8.41 -6.70 -20.60
N ILE A 54 9.35 -7.65 -20.55
CA ILE A 54 10.16 -7.91 -19.35
C ILE A 54 11.46 -7.10 -19.50
N PRO A 55 11.73 -6.13 -18.61
CA PRO A 55 12.87 -5.22 -18.77
C PRO A 55 14.22 -5.93 -18.92
N SER A 56 14.48 -7.00 -18.18
CA SER A 56 15.71 -7.79 -18.28
C SER A 56 15.92 -8.43 -19.64
N HIS A 57 14.86 -8.69 -20.41
CA HIS A 57 14.93 -9.26 -21.75
C HIS A 57 15.25 -8.21 -22.83
N LEU A 58 15.10 -6.93 -22.53
CA LEU A 58 15.37 -5.83 -23.46
C LEU A 58 16.80 -5.29 -23.38
N GLY A 59 17.58 -5.75 -22.40
CA GLY A 59 18.95 -5.30 -22.20
C GLY A 59 19.32 -5.15 -20.74
N LYS A 60 20.28 -4.27 -20.44
CA LYS A 60 20.70 -4.00 -19.08
C LYS A 60 19.70 -3.08 -18.38
N ALA A 61 18.65 -3.66 -17.84
CA ALA A 61 17.70 -2.95 -17.00
C ALA A 61 18.14 -2.99 -15.52
N VAL A 62 17.87 -1.92 -14.80
CA VAL A 62 18.13 -1.81 -13.36
C VAL A 62 16.84 -1.39 -12.69
N ALA A 63 16.50 -2.04 -11.59
CA ALA A 63 15.37 -1.62 -10.75
C ALA A 63 15.66 -0.22 -10.17
N THR A 64 14.86 0.76 -10.60
CA THR A 64 15.03 2.19 -10.24
C THR A 64 13.86 2.71 -9.40
N ASP A 65 12.73 1.98 -9.40
CA ASP A 65 11.61 2.30 -8.52
C ASP A 65 11.86 1.60 -7.19
N THR A 66 12.19 2.38 -6.21
CA THR A 66 12.26 1.90 -4.85
C THR A 66 10.86 1.96 -4.25
N LYS A 67 10.64 1.15 -3.26
CA LYS A 67 9.40 0.96 -2.51
C LYS A 67 8.68 2.26 -2.21
N ALA A 68 7.38 2.19 -2.19
CA ALA A 68 6.57 3.31 -1.74
C ALA A 68 6.93 3.68 -0.30
N ASP A 69 7.18 4.96 -0.08
CA ASP A 69 7.54 5.48 1.24
C ASP A 69 6.38 5.36 2.23
N SER A 70 5.14 5.46 1.76
CA SER A 70 3.95 5.33 2.60
C SER A 70 2.74 4.86 1.81
N LEU A 71 2.08 3.81 2.31
CA LEU A 71 0.82 3.28 1.77
C LEU A 71 -0.38 4.20 2.07
N SER A 72 -0.31 5.03 3.10
CA SER A 72 -1.39 5.95 3.46
C SER A 72 -1.32 7.29 2.71
N GLY A 73 -0.22 7.60 2.06
CA GLY A 73 -0.09 8.80 1.23
C GLY A 73 -0.99 8.77 -0.02
N GLU A 74 -1.43 7.60 -0.44
CA GLU A 74 -2.30 7.41 -1.60
C GLU A 74 -3.64 6.78 -1.16
N ALA A 75 -4.60 7.62 -0.76
CA ALA A 75 -5.93 7.15 -0.34
C ALA A 75 -6.61 6.28 -1.41
N ALA A 76 -6.29 6.49 -2.70
CA ALA A 76 -6.81 5.68 -3.81
C ALA A 76 -6.41 4.19 -3.75
N LEU A 77 -5.37 3.83 -3.00
CA LEU A 77 -4.98 2.43 -2.78
C LEU A 77 -5.90 1.71 -1.78
N TRP A 78 -6.70 2.46 -1.04
CA TRP A 78 -7.54 1.96 0.02
C TRP A 78 -9.01 2.02 -0.38
N SER A 79 -9.77 0.99 -0.05
CA SER A 79 -11.22 1.02 -0.15
C SER A 79 -11.84 1.63 1.11
N ASN A 80 -12.97 2.30 0.95
CA ASN A 80 -13.80 2.79 2.06
C ASN A 80 -13.06 3.75 3.01
N VAL A 81 -12.31 4.69 2.45
CA VAL A 81 -11.61 5.74 3.21
C VAL A 81 -11.84 7.11 2.61
N ALA A 82 -11.69 8.14 3.44
CA ALA A 82 -11.48 9.52 3.02
C ALA A 82 -10.06 9.96 3.42
N PRO A 83 -9.38 10.74 2.56
CA PRO A 83 -8.18 11.45 2.97
C PRO A 83 -8.56 12.50 4.01
N VAL A 84 -7.75 12.63 5.04
CA VAL A 84 -7.95 13.61 6.10
C VAL A 84 -6.62 14.26 6.46
N GLU A 85 -6.70 15.53 6.82
CA GLU A 85 -5.61 16.17 7.52
C GLU A 85 -5.79 15.89 9.02
N GLY A 86 -4.85 15.20 9.60
CA GLY A 86 -4.89 14.83 11.01
C GLY A 86 -4.31 15.91 11.90
N VAL A 87 -4.21 15.60 13.17
CA VAL A 87 -3.61 16.48 14.17
C VAL A 87 -2.16 16.83 13.78
N GLY A 88 -1.81 18.11 13.92
CA GLY A 88 -0.48 18.61 13.55
C GLY A 88 -0.20 18.65 12.04
N GLY A 89 -1.25 18.66 11.19
CA GLY A 89 -1.09 18.74 9.74
C GLY A 89 -0.58 17.44 9.07
N VAL A 90 -0.62 16.32 9.79
CA VAL A 90 -0.20 15.02 9.24
C VAL A 90 -1.30 14.47 8.34
N ALA A 91 -1.00 14.30 7.05
CA ALA A 91 -1.92 13.66 6.11
C ALA A 91 -2.16 12.19 6.47
N GLY A 92 -3.41 11.77 6.43
CA GLY A 92 -3.80 10.40 6.75
C GLY A 92 -5.06 9.95 6.03
N ILE A 93 -5.55 8.78 6.38
CA ILE A 93 -6.79 8.21 5.90
C ILE A 93 -7.70 7.87 7.07
N ARG A 94 -9.00 8.11 6.88
CA ARG A 94 -10.04 7.74 7.85
C ARG A 94 -11.03 6.80 7.20
N PRO A 95 -11.34 5.64 7.80
CA PRO A 95 -12.43 4.77 7.34
C PRO A 95 -13.77 5.51 7.34
N LEU A 96 -14.59 5.27 6.31
CA LEU A 96 -15.87 5.97 6.12
C LEU A 96 -17.01 5.33 6.89
N ASP A 97 -16.96 4.02 7.12
CA ASP A 97 -18.00 3.30 7.86
C ASP A 97 -17.43 2.11 8.65
N ASN A 98 -18.27 1.56 9.55
CA ASN A 98 -17.94 0.44 10.41
C ASN A 98 -18.22 -0.94 9.80
N ARG A 99 -18.86 -1.03 8.65
CA ARG A 99 -19.43 -2.31 8.18
C ARG A 99 -18.39 -3.21 7.54
N ARG A 100 -17.49 -2.63 6.76
CA ARG A 100 -16.56 -3.38 5.90
C ARG A 100 -15.11 -3.23 6.31
N GLY A 101 -14.81 -2.25 7.16
CA GLY A 101 -13.45 -1.82 7.41
C GLY A 101 -12.82 -1.16 6.19
N THR A 102 -11.52 -1.06 6.17
CA THR A 102 -10.75 -0.48 5.06
C THR A 102 -9.68 -1.45 4.58
N THR A 103 -9.56 -1.62 3.27
CA THR A 103 -8.69 -2.62 2.65
C THR A 103 -7.73 -1.96 1.67
N CYS A 104 -6.47 -2.36 1.73
CA CYS A 104 -5.47 -2.10 0.70
C CYS A 104 -5.14 -3.39 -0.04
N ASN A 105 -5.34 -3.40 -1.37
CA ASN A 105 -5.06 -4.54 -2.25
C ASN A 105 -3.81 -4.32 -3.12
N ALA A 106 -3.02 -3.28 -2.82
CA ALA A 106 -1.90 -2.87 -3.65
C ALA A 106 -0.67 -3.80 -3.57
N PHE A 107 -0.64 -4.73 -2.63
CA PHE A 107 0.56 -5.56 -2.36
C PHE A 107 0.89 -6.60 -3.43
N ASN A 108 0.00 -6.78 -4.40
CA ASN A 108 0.34 -7.53 -5.63
C ASN A 108 1.21 -6.71 -6.60
N ASP A 109 1.29 -5.39 -6.43
CA ASP A 109 2.21 -4.55 -7.19
C ASP A 109 3.58 -4.56 -6.49
N PRO A 110 4.69 -4.88 -7.20
CA PRO A 110 6.03 -4.91 -6.63
C PRO A 110 6.42 -3.65 -5.86
N LYS A 111 5.89 -2.48 -6.26
CA LYS A 111 6.14 -1.21 -5.57
C LYS A 111 5.66 -1.21 -4.11
N TRP A 112 4.54 -1.87 -3.85
CA TRP A 112 3.87 -1.88 -2.56
C TRP A 112 4.10 -3.17 -1.77
N LYS A 113 4.69 -4.16 -2.42
CA LYS A 113 4.98 -5.47 -1.81
C LYS A 113 5.96 -5.33 -0.65
N ALA A 114 5.67 -6.01 0.44
CA ALA A 114 6.57 -6.05 1.59
C ALA A 114 7.94 -6.62 1.21
N PRO A 115 9.03 -6.00 1.66
CA PRO A 115 10.34 -6.64 1.63
C PRO A 115 10.34 -7.87 2.52
N LYS A 116 11.17 -8.84 2.17
CA LYS A 116 11.38 -10.02 3.02
C LYS A 116 11.88 -9.59 4.41
N GLY A 117 11.26 -10.16 5.44
CA GLY A 117 11.59 -9.85 6.83
C GLY A 117 11.11 -8.49 7.34
N ALA A 118 10.32 -7.76 6.56
CA ALA A 118 9.76 -6.48 7.00
C ALA A 118 8.66 -6.67 8.07
N ALA A 119 8.41 -5.59 8.81
CA ALA A 119 7.24 -5.44 9.66
C ALA A 119 6.30 -4.37 9.09
N LEU A 120 5.00 -4.51 9.31
CA LEU A 120 4.02 -3.46 9.01
C LEU A 120 4.11 -2.41 10.11
N SER A 121 4.38 -1.17 9.74
CA SER A 121 4.41 -0.03 10.65
C SER A 121 3.42 1.03 10.22
N PHE A 122 2.72 1.64 11.16
CA PHE A 122 1.81 2.74 10.89
C PHE A 122 1.65 3.63 12.11
N LYS A 123 1.28 4.87 11.86
CA LYS A 123 0.81 5.79 12.88
C LYS A 123 -0.71 5.73 12.96
N PHE A 124 -1.24 5.96 14.15
CA PHE A 124 -2.66 6.14 14.35
C PHE A 124 -2.94 7.26 15.36
N TYR A 125 -4.08 7.88 15.17
CA TYR A 125 -4.63 8.89 16.09
C TYR A 125 -6.06 8.51 16.45
N CYS A 126 -6.36 8.47 17.73
CA CYS A 126 -7.70 8.17 18.23
C CYS A 126 -7.89 8.74 19.63
N THR A 127 -8.93 9.54 19.83
CA THR A 127 -9.25 10.15 21.15
C THR A 127 -10.05 9.25 22.07
N GLN A 128 -10.50 8.09 21.58
CA GLN A 128 -11.25 7.09 22.35
C GLN A 128 -10.61 5.72 22.14
N PRO A 129 -10.52 4.86 23.15
CA PRO A 129 -9.95 3.52 22.98
C PRO A 129 -10.80 2.71 22.01
N GLN A 130 -10.14 1.99 21.12
CA GLN A 130 -10.77 1.11 20.14
C GLN A 130 -10.06 -0.25 20.09
N THR A 131 -10.79 -1.28 19.73
CA THR A 131 -10.21 -2.57 19.37
C THR A 131 -10.49 -2.84 17.91
N LEU A 132 -9.45 -3.07 17.14
CA LEU A 132 -9.53 -3.38 15.73
C LEU A 132 -9.02 -4.80 15.46
N VAL A 133 -9.37 -5.32 14.30
CA VAL A 133 -8.80 -6.54 13.75
C VAL A 133 -8.07 -6.19 12.47
N LEU A 134 -6.80 -6.51 12.42
CA LEU A 134 -6.01 -6.52 11.21
C LEU A 134 -6.15 -7.90 10.56
N ASP A 135 -6.75 -7.94 9.37
CA ASP A 135 -6.72 -9.13 8.51
C ASP A 135 -5.55 -8.99 7.53
N ALA A 136 -4.72 -10.02 7.44
CA ALA A 136 -3.61 -10.13 6.50
C ALA A 136 -3.88 -11.28 5.53
N GLY A 137 -4.35 -10.95 4.32
CA GLY A 137 -4.84 -11.96 3.39
C GLY A 137 -6.13 -12.65 3.88
N ALA A 138 -6.35 -13.89 3.44
CA ALA A 138 -7.65 -14.54 3.64
C ALA A 138 -7.94 -14.96 5.10
N ASN A 139 -6.92 -15.33 5.88
CA ASN A 139 -7.16 -16.01 7.15
C ASN A 139 -6.22 -15.59 8.30
N PHE A 140 -5.18 -14.84 8.03
CA PHE A 140 -4.28 -14.35 9.08
C PHE A 140 -4.85 -13.11 9.75
N LYS A 141 -4.81 -13.07 11.09
CA LYS A 141 -5.43 -12.01 11.88
C LYS A 141 -4.57 -11.60 13.06
N LYS A 142 -4.75 -10.35 13.47
CA LYS A 142 -4.25 -9.82 14.73
C LYS A 142 -5.23 -8.83 15.32
N THR A 143 -5.57 -9.00 16.57
CA THR A 143 -6.30 -8.00 17.33
C THR A 143 -5.36 -6.86 17.72
N LEU A 144 -5.78 -5.63 17.50
CA LEU A 144 -5.05 -4.41 17.78
C LEU A 144 -5.79 -3.63 18.87
N SER A 145 -5.13 -3.36 19.97
CA SER A 145 -5.64 -2.44 21.01
C SER A 145 -5.15 -1.04 20.69
N ILE A 146 -6.08 -0.16 20.35
CA ILE A 146 -5.84 1.25 20.06
C ILE A 146 -6.12 2.03 21.33
N THR A 147 -5.10 2.62 21.90
CA THR A 147 -5.24 3.45 23.11
C THR A 147 -5.68 4.87 22.75
N ALA A 148 -6.46 5.50 23.62
CA ALA A 148 -6.81 6.90 23.45
C ALA A 148 -5.57 7.79 23.68
N SER A 149 -5.39 8.77 22.80
CA SER A 149 -4.33 9.78 22.93
C SER A 149 -4.70 11.04 22.16
N ASN A 150 -4.22 12.18 22.63
CA ASN A 150 -4.25 13.44 21.89
C ASN A 150 -3.03 13.62 20.97
N ASP A 151 -2.15 12.62 20.90
CA ASP A 151 -0.97 12.57 20.06
C ASP A 151 -0.99 11.36 19.15
N TRP A 152 -0.21 11.44 18.06
CA TRP A 152 0.03 10.32 17.20
C TRP A 152 0.80 9.22 17.91
N GLN A 153 0.32 8.00 17.78
CA GLN A 153 0.99 6.80 18.28
C GLN A 153 1.49 5.97 17.10
N THR A 154 2.54 5.20 17.32
CA THR A 154 3.09 4.30 16.30
C THR A 154 2.92 2.85 16.73
N MET A 155 2.49 2.01 15.81
CA MET A 155 2.43 0.57 15.99
C MET A 155 3.27 -0.11 14.92
N THR A 156 4.05 -1.11 15.34
CA THR A 156 4.84 -1.96 14.43
C THR A 156 4.48 -3.42 14.69
N ILE A 157 4.14 -4.13 13.61
CA ILE A 157 3.62 -5.50 13.67
C ILE A 157 4.54 -6.41 12.84
N PRO A 158 5.43 -7.17 13.48
CA PRO A 158 6.16 -8.25 12.82
C PRO A 158 5.20 -9.34 12.32
N ALA A 159 5.56 -10.01 11.24
CA ALA A 159 4.74 -11.10 10.68
C ALA A 159 4.43 -12.19 11.73
N SER A 160 5.40 -12.50 12.61
CA SER A 160 5.25 -13.47 13.68
C SER A 160 4.14 -13.17 14.70
N GLN A 161 3.63 -11.95 14.75
CA GLN A 161 2.52 -11.57 15.63
C GLN A 161 1.13 -11.72 14.99
N VAL A 162 1.06 -12.03 13.70
CA VAL A 162 -0.20 -12.26 12.98
C VAL A 162 -0.44 -13.76 12.89
N ARG A 163 -1.61 -14.22 13.25
CA ARG A 163 -1.92 -15.64 13.43
C ARG A 163 -2.97 -16.11 12.44
N TRP A 164 -2.83 -17.36 11.98
CA TRP A 164 -3.88 -18.04 11.23
C TRP A 164 -5.08 -18.29 12.12
N GLY A 165 -6.29 -18.10 11.58
CA GLY A 165 -7.52 -18.21 12.37
C GLY A 165 -7.84 -19.61 12.89
N GLY A 166 -7.30 -20.66 12.27
CA GLY A 166 -7.51 -22.05 12.67
C GLY A 166 -6.52 -22.52 13.75
N ASP A 167 -5.34 -22.97 13.33
CA ASP A 167 -4.33 -23.60 14.20
C ASP A 167 -3.35 -22.61 14.85
N GLN A 168 -3.59 -21.32 14.67
CA GLN A 168 -2.80 -20.24 15.29
C GLN A 168 -1.32 -20.17 14.88
N HIS A 169 -0.90 -20.84 13.79
CA HIS A 169 0.47 -20.67 13.32
C HIS A 169 0.73 -19.21 12.86
N PRO A 170 1.95 -18.69 13.04
CA PRO A 170 2.27 -17.32 12.67
C PRO A 170 2.35 -17.14 11.14
N LEU A 171 2.06 -15.93 10.67
CA LEU A 171 2.44 -15.51 9.33
C LEU A 171 3.97 -15.59 9.20
N LYS A 172 4.46 -16.24 8.15
CA LYS A 172 5.90 -16.41 7.93
C LYS A 172 6.57 -15.11 7.52
N ASP A 173 5.97 -14.42 6.57
CA ASP A 173 6.54 -13.18 6.01
C ASP A 173 5.41 -12.31 5.42
N TRP A 174 5.53 -10.99 5.58
CA TRP A 174 4.59 -10.05 4.98
C TRP A 174 4.64 -10.03 3.45
N SER A 175 5.74 -10.47 2.84
CA SER A 175 5.86 -10.58 1.37
C SER A 175 4.90 -11.59 0.75
N GLU A 176 4.30 -12.47 1.56
CA GLU A 176 3.29 -13.44 1.13
C GLU A 176 1.86 -12.86 1.14
N VAL A 177 1.68 -11.65 1.66
CA VAL A 177 0.37 -11.02 1.85
C VAL A 177 0.02 -10.17 0.63
N ALA A 178 -1.13 -10.45 0.02
CA ALA A 178 -1.64 -9.71 -1.14
C ALA A 178 -2.52 -8.49 -0.77
N ALA A 179 -3.07 -8.50 0.45
CA ALA A 179 -3.95 -7.44 0.94
C ALA A 179 -3.95 -7.38 2.46
N ILE A 180 -4.17 -6.20 3.00
CA ILE A 180 -4.48 -6.00 4.42
C ILE A 180 -5.82 -5.30 4.58
N THR A 181 -6.53 -5.62 5.66
CA THR A 181 -7.78 -4.94 6.03
C THR A 181 -7.76 -4.60 7.50
N PHE A 182 -8.08 -3.35 7.83
CA PHE A 182 -8.42 -2.96 9.19
C PHE A 182 -9.92 -3.00 9.37
N LYS A 183 -10.41 -3.74 10.36
CA LYS A 183 -11.84 -3.87 10.69
C LYS A 183 -12.09 -3.50 12.13
N PRO A 184 -13.27 -2.98 12.48
CA PRO A 184 -13.65 -2.84 13.89
C PRO A 184 -13.84 -4.23 14.50
N ALA A 185 -13.48 -4.41 15.74
CA ALA A 185 -13.98 -5.52 16.55
C ALA A 185 -15.46 -5.29 16.89
N ALA A 186 -16.11 -6.28 17.51
CA ALA A 186 -17.51 -6.15 17.92
C ALA A 186 -17.70 -4.91 18.81
N ASN A 187 -18.72 -4.11 18.52
CA ASN A 187 -19.10 -2.90 19.25
C ASN A 187 -18.02 -1.79 19.24
N GLN A 188 -17.13 -1.79 18.27
CA GLN A 188 -16.10 -0.76 18.08
C GLN A 188 -16.39 0.11 16.86
N ASP A 189 -15.79 1.31 16.82
CA ASP A 189 -15.99 2.29 15.75
C ASP A 189 -14.68 2.69 15.09
N ILE A 190 -14.33 2.01 13.99
CA ILE A 190 -13.12 2.28 13.24
C ILE A 190 -13.08 3.70 12.64
N THR A 191 -14.24 4.35 12.46
CA THR A 191 -14.30 5.72 11.91
C THR A 191 -13.72 6.76 12.87
N LYS A 192 -13.48 6.38 14.12
CA LYS A 192 -12.81 7.21 15.14
C LYS A 192 -11.28 7.16 15.02
N VAL A 193 -10.75 6.28 14.21
CA VAL A 193 -9.30 6.10 14.04
C VAL A 193 -8.85 6.75 12.74
N ILE A 194 -7.80 7.55 12.81
CA ILE A 194 -7.07 8.04 11.63
C ILE A 194 -5.78 7.25 11.54
N PHE A 195 -5.47 6.74 10.36
CA PHE A 195 -4.23 6.05 10.05
C PHE A 195 -3.34 6.95 9.20
N ALA A 196 -2.05 6.95 9.50
CA ALA A 196 -1.05 7.67 8.72
C ALA A 196 0.26 6.88 8.64
N ASP A 197 1.14 7.27 7.75
CA ASP A 197 2.50 6.73 7.63
C ASP A 197 2.53 5.18 7.63
N ILE A 198 1.56 4.56 6.93
CA ILE A 198 1.49 3.10 6.79
C ILE A 198 2.59 2.69 5.83
N LYS A 199 3.54 1.89 6.29
CA LYS A 199 4.73 1.51 5.54
C LYS A 199 5.32 0.18 6.00
N TRP A 200 6.20 -0.36 5.20
CA TRP A 200 7.06 -1.45 5.59
C TRP A 200 8.30 -0.91 6.31
N SER A 201 8.55 -1.39 7.50
CA SER A 201 9.80 -1.12 8.23
C SER A 201 10.69 -2.36 8.14
N THR A 202 11.93 -2.19 7.72
CA THR A 202 12.95 -3.21 7.91
C THR A 202 13.34 -3.19 9.39
N THR A 203 13.02 -4.21 10.13
CA THR A 203 13.66 -4.45 11.41
C THR A 203 15.14 -4.72 11.10
N ASN A 204 15.97 -3.69 11.19
CA ASN A 204 17.37 -3.96 11.46
C ASN A 204 17.36 -4.80 12.74
N ALA A 205 17.73 -6.06 12.64
CA ALA A 205 17.97 -6.87 13.80
C ALA A 205 18.96 -6.08 14.65
N VAL A 206 18.47 -5.47 15.71
CA VAL A 206 19.33 -5.07 16.82
C VAL A 206 19.79 -6.42 17.35
N ASN A 207 20.97 -6.83 16.92
CA ASN A 207 21.64 -7.97 17.53
C ASN A 207 21.75 -7.68 19.03
N PRO A 208 21.32 -8.63 19.87
CA PRO A 208 21.46 -8.50 21.32
C PRO A 208 22.93 -8.48 21.72
#